data_628e4ccbe1963d481e9ce2b5821d15a9
#
_entry.id   628e4ccbe1963d481e9ce2b5821d15a9
#
_cell.length_a   1.000
_cell.length_b   1.000
_cell.length_c   1.000
_cell.angle_alpha   90.00
_cell.angle_beta   90.00
_cell.angle_gamma   90.00
#
_symmetry.space_group_name_H-M   'P 1'
#
loop_
_entity.id
_entity.type
_entity.pdbx_description
1 polymer ?
#
loop_
_entity_poly.entity_id
_entity_poly.type
_entity_poly.pdbx_seq_one_letter_code
_entity_poly.pdbx_strand_id
1 'polypeptide(L)'
;KDVVKAQYEVSKKTNMTDYALQLYKEAYPGEAEPKEITERAREMEAKNEKLSKEAEHVLKVIEDPVVAGSLKQDKAQNFEWLKQQYQLTEEQIHVLYEYGRFRFACGKYSEASSYLYHYSVLSPDTGKVYESVLWGKLASNTLTGEWERALDDLRVLRDHIDGQRASTSSSSACDEQQLSHEHILQKRVWLLHWSLFVFFNHPSGRVKLVEMFLSQSYLN
;
A
#
# COMPACT_ATOMS: atom_id res chain seq x y z
N LYS A 1 -3.63 -33.03 3.24
CA LYS A 1 -3.86 -32.92 1.78
C LYS A 1 -5.06 -32.03 1.44
N ASP A 2 -6.19 -32.13 2.16
CA ASP A 2 -7.39 -31.34 1.86
C ASP A 2 -7.21 -29.84 2.13
N VAL A 3 -6.43 -29.48 3.16
CA VAL A 3 -6.08 -28.09 3.44
C VAL A 3 -5.27 -27.48 2.30
N VAL A 4 -4.24 -28.20 1.80
CA VAL A 4 -3.42 -27.72 0.67
C VAL A 4 -4.24 -27.55 -0.60
N LYS A 5 -5.18 -28.47 -0.87
CA LYS A 5 -6.12 -28.32 -1.99
C LYS A 5 -7.01 -27.10 -1.85
N ALA A 6 -7.54 -26.85 -0.63
CA ALA A 6 -8.36 -25.68 -0.37
C ALA A 6 -7.54 -24.36 -0.54
N GLN A 7 -6.29 -24.34 -0.06
CA GLN A 7 -5.38 -23.22 -0.25
C GLN A 7 -5.08 -22.98 -1.74
N TYR A 8 -4.86 -24.06 -2.51
CA TYR A 8 -4.68 -23.97 -3.95
C TYR A 8 -5.92 -23.37 -4.65
N GLU A 9 -7.12 -23.84 -4.30
CA GLU A 9 -8.38 -23.34 -4.90
C GLU A 9 -8.58 -21.83 -4.66
N VAL A 10 -8.10 -21.30 -3.53
CA VAL A 10 -8.14 -19.86 -3.25
C VAL A 10 -7.02 -19.14 -4.01
N SER A 11 -5.79 -19.67 -3.97
CA SER A 11 -4.61 -19.02 -4.55
C SER A 11 -4.62 -18.97 -6.07
N LYS A 12 -5.21 -19.96 -6.75
CA LYS A 12 -5.29 -20.00 -8.22
C LYS A 12 -6.03 -18.83 -8.84
N LYS A 13 -6.87 -18.12 -8.06
CA LYS A 13 -7.62 -16.93 -8.49
C LYS A 13 -6.83 -15.63 -8.30
N THR A 14 -5.68 -15.70 -7.64
CA THR A 14 -4.83 -14.54 -7.35
C THR A 14 -3.70 -14.39 -8.37
N ASN A 15 -2.98 -13.27 -8.30
CA ASN A 15 -1.78 -13.06 -9.10
C ASN A 15 -0.51 -13.64 -8.46
N MET A 16 -0.66 -14.37 -7.35
CA MET A 16 0.43 -15.07 -6.65
C MET A 16 0.73 -16.42 -7.32
N THR A 17 1.10 -16.35 -8.60
CA THR A 17 1.24 -17.53 -9.48
C THR A 17 2.30 -18.50 -9.00
N ASP A 18 3.42 -18.01 -8.47
CA ASP A 18 4.50 -18.85 -7.93
C ASP A 18 4.00 -19.69 -6.75
N TYR A 19 3.27 -19.05 -5.83
CA TYR A 19 2.68 -19.71 -4.68
C TYR A 19 1.60 -20.72 -5.08
N ALA A 20 0.75 -20.35 -6.05
CA ALA A 20 -0.28 -21.25 -6.58
C ALA A 20 0.34 -22.50 -7.25
N LEU A 21 1.43 -22.36 -8.02
CA LEU A 21 2.17 -23.47 -8.60
C LEU A 21 2.82 -24.37 -7.54
N GLN A 22 3.37 -23.76 -6.49
CA GLN A 22 3.94 -24.52 -5.37
C GLN A 22 2.87 -25.39 -4.67
N LEU A 23 1.73 -24.79 -4.35
CA LEU A 23 0.60 -25.51 -3.72
C LEU A 23 0.05 -26.61 -4.65
N TYR A 24 0.03 -26.36 -5.97
CA TYR A 24 -0.41 -27.38 -6.94
C TYR A 24 0.52 -28.60 -6.91
N LYS A 25 1.83 -28.39 -6.97
CA LYS A 25 2.83 -29.48 -6.89
C LYS A 25 2.71 -30.31 -5.60
N GLU A 26 2.37 -29.65 -4.48
CA GLU A 26 2.17 -30.32 -3.21
C GLU A 26 0.83 -31.08 -3.16
N ALA A 27 -0.23 -30.51 -3.71
CA ALA A 27 -1.57 -31.11 -3.73
C ALA A 27 -1.68 -32.29 -4.70
N TYR A 28 -0.99 -32.21 -5.85
CA TYR A 28 -1.08 -33.14 -6.97
C TYR A 28 0.34 -33.58 -7.42
N PRO A 29 1.07 -34.32 -6.61
CA PRO A 29 2.42 -34.75 -6.95
C PRO A 29 2.42 -35.68 -8.16
N GLY A 30 3.15 -35.30 -9.21
CA GLY A 30 3.27 -36.06 -10.43
C GLY A 30 2.28 -35.68 -11.57
N GLU A 31 1.39 -34.76 -11.33
CA GLU A 31 0.52 -34.21 -12.38
C GLU A 31 1.22 -33.05 -13.13
N ALA A 32 0.86 -32.86 -14.42
CA ALA A 32 1.38 -31.75 -15.21
C ALA A 32 0.83 -30.41 -14.70
N GLU A 33 1.65 -29.37 -14.78
CA GLU A 33 1.26 -28.02 -14.33
C GLU A 33 0.05 -27.50 -15.14
N PRO A 34 -0.92 -26.84 -14.49
CA PRO A 34 -2.10 -26.29 -15.15
C PRO A 34 -1.71 -25.18 -16.13
N LYS A 35 -2.12 -25.30 -17.39
CA LYS A 35 -1.81 -24.30 -18.43
C LYS A 35 -2.28 -22.89 -18.07
N GLU A 36 -3.45 -22.77 -17.44
CA GLU A 36 -4.03 -21.49 -17.04
C GLU A 36 -3.11 -20.72 -16.08
N ILE A 37 -2.48 -21.40 -15.11
CA ILE A 37 -1.59 -20.76 -14.15
C ILE A 37 -0.25 -20.42 -14.80
N THR A 38 0.27 -21.29 -15.65
CA THR A 38 1.53 -21.05 -16.37
C THR A 38 1.40 -19.91 -17.38
N GLU A 39 0.28 -19.77 -18.06
CA GLU A 39 -0.02 -18.63 -18.94
C GLU A 39 -0.12 -17.34 -18.15
N ARG A 40 -0.88 -17.35 -17.04
CA ARG A 40 -0.96 -16.19 -16.14
C ARG A 40 0.40 -15.81 -15.54
N ALA A 41 1.24 -16.79 -15.18
CA ALA A 41 2.58 -16.52 -14.70
C ALA A 41 3.43 -15.78 -15.74
N ARG A 42 3.36 -16.17 -17.01
CA ARG A 42 4.04 -15.46 -18.11
C ARG A 42 3.51 -14.05 -18.31
N GLU A 43 2.19 -13.84 -18.21
CA GLU A 43 1.59 -12.52 -18.30
C GLU A 43 2.06 -11.62 -17.14
N MET A 44 2.12 -12.17 -15.92
CA MET A 44 2.60 -11.43 -14.75
C MET A 44 4.09 -11.10 -14.88
N GLU A 45 4.91 -12.01 -15.41
CA GLU A 45 6.33 -11.76 -15.65
C GLU A 45 6.54 -10.68 -16.71
N ALA A 46 5.84 -10.75 -17.84
CA ALA A 46 5.88 -9.72 -18.88
C ALA A 46 5.43 -8.34 -18.35
N LYS A 47 4.40 -8.30 -17.52
CA LYS A 47 3.93 -7.06 -16.87
C LYS A 47 4.97 -6.53 -15.87
N ASN A 48 5.60 -7.43 -15.11
CA ASN A 48 6.68 -7.06 -14.19
C ASN A 48 7.87 -6.43 -14.93
N GLU A 49 8.33 -7.05 -16.02
CA GLU A 49 9.41 -6.50 -16.83
C GLU A 49 9.08 -5.12 -17.40
N LYS A 50 7.85 -4.94 -17.88
CA LYS A 50 7.39 -3.66 -18.41
C LYS A 50 7.44 -2.57 -17.34
N LEU A 51 6.79 -2.80 -16.20
CA LEU A 51 6.74 -1.84 -15.09
C LEU A 51 8.13 -1.58 -14.48
N SER A 52 8.98 -2.62 -14.40
CA SER A 52 10.36 -2.48 -13.94
C SER A 52 11.18 -1.56 -14.83
N LYS A 53 11.06 -1.69 -16.16
CA LYS A 53 11.74 -0.82 -17.13
C LYS A 53 11.23 0.62 -17.06
N GLU A 54 9.93 0.80 -16.92
CA GLU A 54 9.31 2.13 -16.76
C GLU A 54 9.74 2.81 -15.46
N ALA A 55 9.87 2.05 -14.36
CA ALA A 55 10.28 2.56 -13.05
C ALA A 55 11.81 2.71 -12.92
N GLU A 56 12.61 2.10 -13.78
CA GLU A 56 14.07 2.01 -13.64
C GLU A 56 14.74 3.38 -13.48
N HIS A 57 14.32 4.37 -14.28
CA HIS A 57 14.88 5.71 -14.22
C HIS A 57 14.61 6.38 -12.87
N VAL A 58 13.39 6.28 -12.38
CA VAL A 58 12.99 6.87 -11.09
C VAL A 58 13.69 6.17 -9.94
N LEU A 59 13.76 4.84 -9.98
CA LEU A 59 14.43 4.04 -8.94
C LEU A 59 15.92 4.37 -8.85
N LYS A 60 16.62 4.47 -9.97
CA LYS A 60 18.05 4.87 -10.00
C LYS A 60 18.28 6.24 -9.38
N VAL A 61 17.38 7.19 -9.62
CA VAL A 61 17.49 8.53 -9.03
C VAL A 61 17.25 8.49 -7.51
N ILE A 62 16.27 7.72 -7.05
CA ILE A 62 15.92 7.65 -5.62
C ILE A 62 16.95 6.86 -4.82
N GLU A 63 17.55 5.82 -5.42
CA GLU A 63 18.57 4.99 -4.80
C GLU A 63 19.93 5.70 -4.66
N ASP A 64 20.12 6.83 -5.34
CA ASP A 64 21.32 7.64 -5.19
C ASP A 64 21.41 8.20 -3.75
N PRO A 65 22.46 7.89 -2.99
CA PRO A 65 22.63 8.38 -1.61
C PRO A 65 22.61 9.90 -1.50
N VAL A 66 23.06 10.62 -2.52
CA VAL A 66 23.07 12.08 -2.58
C VAL A 66 21.63 12.60 -2.65
N VAL A 67 20.80 11.97 -3.46
CA VAL A 67 19.38 12.32 -3.58
C VAL A 67 18.65 12.00 -2.28
N ALA A 68 18.83 10.79 -1.77
CA ALA A 68 18.20 10.36 -0.51
C ALA A 68 18.52 11.29 0.66
N GLY A 69 19.77 11.77 0.75
CA GLY A 69 20.20 12.74 1.78
C GLY A 69 19.71 14.17 1.55
N SER A 70 19.30 14.49 0.33
CA SER A 70 18.83 15.85 -0.05
C SER A 70 17.33 16.01 0.06
N LEU A 71 16.58 14.91 0.18
CA LEU A 71 15.11 14.93 0.32
C LEU A 71 14.73 15.54 1.67
N LYS A 72 13.90 16.59 1.62
CA LYS A 72 13.40 17.33 2.79
C LYS A 72 12.03 16.79 3.21
N GLN A 73 11.53 17.32 4.34
CA GLN A 73 10.17 17.03 4.79
C GLN A 73 9.09 17.64 3.88
N ASP A 74 9.43 18.72 3.15
CA ASP A 74 8.51 19.36 2.20
C ASP A 74 8.52 18.61 0.84
N LYS A 75 7.46 17.88 0.60
CA LYS A 75 7.28 17.04 -0.59
C LYS A 75 7.17 17.85 -1.88
N ALA A 76 6.56 19.03 -1.83
CA ALA A 76 6.43 19.89 -2.99
C ALA A 76 7.81 20.38 -3.45
N GLN A 77 8.67 20.78 -2.50
CA GLN A 77 10.05 21.17 -2.80
C GLN A 77 10.87 19.98 -3.32
N ASN A 78 10.65 18.78 -2.78
CA ASN A 78 11.32 17.57 -3.26
C ASN A 78 11.00 17.30 -4.72
N PHE A 79 9.72 17.35 -5.10
CA PHE A 79 9.28 17.13 -6.47
C PHE A 79 9.83 18.18 -7.44
N GLU A 80 9.72 19.46 -7.09
CA GLU A 80 10.25 20.57 -7.90
C GLU A 80 11.77 20.43 -8.11
N TRP A 81 12.51 20.10 -7.05
CA TRP A 81 13.95 19.89 -7.13
C TRP A 81 14.32 18.69 -8.02
N LEU A 82 13.63 17.56 -7.88
CA LEU A 82 13.85 16.39 -8.72
C LEU A 82 13.49 16.64 -10.18
N LYS A 83 12.43 17.39 -10.45
CA LYS A 83 12.04 17.80 -11.80
C LYS A 83 13.12 18.65 -12.46
N GLN A 84 13.72 19.61 -11.73
CA GLN A 84 14.75 20.48 -12.25
C GLN A 84 16.10 19.75 -12.46
N GLN A 85 16.52 18.90 -11.55
CA GLN A 85 17.83 18.24 -11.57
C GLN A 85 17.85 16.96 -12.42
N TYR A 86 16.79 16.18 -12.37
CA TYR A 86 16.73 14.84 -12.97
C TYR A 86 15.66 14.69 -14.04
N GLN A 87 14.93 15.78 -14.37
CA GLN A 87 13.87 15.82 -15.38
C GLN A 87 12.77 14.77 -15.13
N LEU A 88 12.52 14.42 -13.86
CA LEU A 88 11.46 13.50 -13.50
C LEU A 88 10.10 14.14 -13.77
N THR A 89 9.21 13.36 -14.40
CA THR A 89 7.83 13.76 -14.66
C THR A 89 6.89 13.14 -13.62
N GLU A 90 5.72 13.77 -13.42
CA GLU A 90 4.68 13.25 -12.55
C GLU A 90 4.20 11.85 -12.98
N GLU A 91 4.14 11.60 -14.28
CA GLU A 91 3.79 10.31 -14.86
C GLU A 91 4.79 9.21 -14.46
N GLN A 92 6.09 9.52 -14.50
CA GLN A 92 7.13 8.57 -14.08
C GLN A 92 7.04 8.25 -12.60
N ILE A 93 6.73 9.24 -11.75
CA ILE A 93 6.51 8.99 -10.31
C ILE A 93 5.25 8.14 -10.12
N HIS A 94 4.20 8.37 -10.91
CA HIS A 94 2.98 7.56 -10.83
C HIS A 94 3.22 6.08 -11.15
N VAL A 95 4.20 5.76 -12.00
CA VAL A 95 4.62 4.37 -12.27
C VAL A 95 5.04 3.64 -10.98
N LEU A 96 5.65 4.33 -10.00
CA LEU A 96 5.97 3.70 -8.71
C LEU A 96 4.73 3.22 -7.97
N TYR A 97 3.64 3.99 -8.02
CA TYR A 97 2.37 3.56 -7.43
C TYR A 97 1.79 2.34 -8.13
N GLU A 98 1.74 2.35 -9.47
CA GLU A 98 1.26 1.21 -10.24
C GLU A 98 2.13 -0.04 -10.03
N TYR A 99 3.45 0.14 -9.94
CA TYR A 99 4.37 -0.96 -9.67
C TYR A 99 4.20 -1.50 -8.25
N GLY A 100 4.05 -0.62 -7.26
CA GLY A 100 3.75 -1.02 -5.86
C GLY A 100 2.44 -1.82 -5.76
N ARG A 101 1.36 -1.37 -6.41
CA ARG A 101 0.08 -2.11 -6.49
C ARG A 101 0.24 -3.48 -7.14
N PHE A 102 0.99 -3.54 -8.23
CA PHE A 102 1.25 -4.78 -8.93
C PHE A 102 2.02 -5.77 -8.05
N ARG A 103 3.11 -5.32 -7.38
CA ARG A 103 3.89 -6.16 -6.47
C ARG A 103 3.07 -6.64 -5.28
N PHE A 104 2.20 -5.79 -4.74
CA PHE A 104 1.24 -6.16 -3.70
C PHE A 104 0.31 -7.28 -4.18
N ALA A 105 -0.27 -7.15 -5.36
CA ALA A 105 -1.15 -8.17 -5.94
C ALA A 105 -0.45 -9.51 -6.20
N CYS A 106 0.86 -9.48 -6.45
CA CYS A 106 1.70 -10.67 -6.61
C CYS A 106 2.23 -11.25 -5.28
N GLY A 107 1.84 -10.68 -4.12
CA GLY A 107 2.27 -11.14 -2.80
C GLY A 107 3.68 -10.70 -2.39
N LYS A 108 4.32 -9.80 -3.14
CA LYS A 108 5.65 -9.24 -2.84
C LYS A 108 5.52 -7.98 -1.98
N TYR A 109 5.01 -8.16 -0.75
CA TYR A 109 4.61 -7.05 0.13
C TYR A 109 5.75 -6.14 0.57
N SER A 110 6.95 -6.68 0.83
CA SER A 110 8.12 -5.89 1.21
C SER A 110 8.52 -4.90 0.12
N GLU A 111 8.57 -5.37 -1.15
CA GLU A 111 8.86 -4.51 -2.29
C GLU A 111 7.74 -3.49 -2.53
N ALA A 112 6.48 -3.93 -2.41
CA ALA A 112 5.33 -3.03 -2.53
C ALA A 112 5.40 -1.88 -1.50
N SER A 113 5.73 -2.18 -0.24
CA SER A 113 5.92 -1.17 0.80
C SER A 113 7.01 -0.16 0.42
N SER A 114 8.14 -0.62 -0.13
CA SER A 114 9.23 0.25 -0.56
C SER A 114 8.82 1.20 -1.69
N TYR A 115 8.18 0.69 -2.74
CA TYR A 115 7.74 1.53 -3.86
C TYR A 115 6.66 2.54 -3.44
N LEU A 116 5.70 2.13 -2.62
CA LEU A 116 4.67 3.01 -2.09
C LEU A 116 5.25 4.07 -1.14
N TYR A 117 6.29 3.72 -0.37
CA TYR A 117 7.02 4.69 0.45
C TYR A 117 7.69 5.76 -0.43
N HIS A 118 8.43 5.36 -1.46
CA HIS A 118 9.07 6.31 -2.37
C HIS A 118 8.04 7.21 -3.05
N TYR A 119 6.92 6.64 -3.52
CA TYR A 119 5.83 7.44 -4.06
C TYR A 119 5.31 8.47 -3.03
N SER A 120 5.11 8.06 -1.78
CA SER A 120 4.59 8.95 -0.73
C SER A 120 5.51 10.10 -0.35
N VAL A 121 6.83 9.94 -0.58
CA VAL A 121 7.85 11.00 -0.35
C VAL A 121 7.91 12.00 -1.51
N LEU A 122 7.64 11.53 -2.72
CA LEU A 122 7.80 12.32 -3.95
C LEU A 122 6.51 12.98 -4.43
N SER A 123 5.36 12.42 -4.10
CA SER A 123 4.06 12.92 -4.54
C SER A 123 3.45 13.84 -3.48
N PRO A 124 2.79 14.94 -3.88
CA PRO A 124 2.06 15.80 -2.96
C PRO A 124 0.92 15.04 -2.27
N ASP A 125 0.59 15.42 -1.03
CA ASP A 125 -0.38 14.75 -0.15
C ASP A 125 -1.85 14.95 -0.58
N THR A 126 -2.14 14.90 -1.88
CA THR A 126 -3.45 15.25 -2.41
C THR A 126 -4.08 14.11 -3.21
N GLY A 127 -5.38 13.92 -2.98
CA GLY A 127 -6.22 13.09 -3.82
C GLY A 127 -6.40 11.63 -3.40
N LYS A 128 -7.23 10.93 -4.17
CA LYS A 128 -7.61 9.53 -3.92
C LYS A 128 -6.44 8.54 -4.02
N VAL A 129 -5.44 8.85 -4.84
CA VAL A 129 -4.25 8.01 -5.02
C VAL A 129 -3.41 8.01 -3.74
N TYR A 130 -3.20 9.17 -3.13
CA TYR A 130 -2.45 9.29 -1.89
C TYR A 130 -3.05 8.45 -0.75
N GLU A 131 -4.36 8.49 -0.58
CA GLU A 131 -5.05 7.65 0.39
C GLU A 131 -4.84 6.16 0.12
N SER A 132 -4.94 5.75 -1.16
CA SER A 132 -4.68 4.36 -1.57
C SER A 132 -3.24 3.93 -1.28
N VAL A 133 -2.28 4.84 -1.40
CA VAL A 133 -0.88 4.60 -1.03
C VAL A 133 -0.73 4.37 0.47
N LEU A 134 -1.37 5.20 1.30
CA LEU A 134 -1.32 5.04 2.76
C LEU A 134 -1.90 3.69 3.20
N TRP A 135 -3.06 3.31 2.66
CA TRP A 135 -3.65 1.99 2.90
C TRP A 135 -2.74 0.85 2.44
N GLY A 136 -2.15 0.98 1.26
CA GLY A 136 -1.22 -0.02 0.70
C GLY A 136 0.03 -0.21 1.54
N LYS A 137 0.61 0.87 2.06
CA LYS A 137 1.77 0.83 2.98
C LYS A 137 1.42 0.12 4.28
N LEU A 138 0.34 0.54 4.94
CA LEU A 138 -0.14 -0.09 6.17
C LEU A 138 -0.38 -1.59 5.99
N ALA A 139 -1.08 -1.97 4.92
CA ALA A 139 -1.36 -3.36 4.61
C ALA A 139 -0.07 -4.16 4.35
N SER A 140 0.85 -3.61 3.55
CA SER A 140 2.12 -4.25 3.24
C SER A 140 2.97 -4.48 4.49
N ASN A 141 3.15 -3.46 5.33
CA ASN A 141 3.93 -3.54 6.55
C ASN A 141 3.28 -4.47 7.61
N THR A 142 1.95 -4.52 7.67
CA THR A 142 1.24 -5.48 8.51
C THR A 142 1.44 -6.93 8.05
N LEU A 143 1.39 -7.18 6.72
CA LEU A 143 1.56 -8.52 6.15
C LEU A 143 3.01 -9.01 6.20
N THR A 144 3.99 -8.10 6.25
CA THR A 144 5.41 -8.46 6.43
C THR A 144 5.83 -8.54 7.90
N GLY A 145 4.98 -8.10 8.83
CA GLY A 145 5.29 -8.10 10.27
C GLY A 145 6.19 -6.95 10.71
N GLU A 146 6.33 -5.91 9.90
CA GLU A 146 7.10 -4.69 10.19
C GLU A 146 6.29 -3.75 11.10
N TRP A 147 6.07 -4.17 12.37
CA TRP A 147 5.10 -3.55 13.28
C TRP A 147 5.38 -2.09 13.62
N GLU A 148 6.65 -1.69 13.73
CA GLU A 148 7.04 -0.29 13.98
C GLU A 148 6.62 0.61 12.80
N ARG A 149 6.94 0.20 11.58
CA ARG A 149 6.54 0.92 10.37
C ARG A 149 5.02 0.94 10.19
N ALA A 150 4.38 -0.20 10.48
CA ALA A 150 2.92 -0.29 10.41
C ALA A 150 2.24 0.65 11.42
N LEU A 151 2.83 0.83 12.62
CA LEU A 151 2.32 1.79 13.60
C LEU A 151 2.45 3.24 13.13
N ASP A 152 3.55 3.60 12.48
CA ASP A 152 3.74 4.94 11.93
C ASP A 152 2.79 5.19 10.75
N ASP A 153 2.65 4.23 9.84
CA ASP A 153 1.68 4.30 8.73
C ASP A 153 0.24 4.43 9.24
N LEU A 154 -0.11 3.71 10.31
CA LEU A 154 -1.42 3.80 10.95
C LEU A 154 -1.70 5.22 11.47
N ARG A 155 -0.71 5.87 12.08
CA ARG A 155 -0.83 7.25 12.58
C ARG A 155 -1.05 8.23 11.42
N VAL A 156 -0.22 8.14 10.38
CA VAL A 156 -0.34 9.02 9.20
C VAL A 156 -1.69 8.84 8.52
N LEU A 157 -2.15 7.61 8.35
CA LEU A 157 -3.45 7.31 7.74
C LEU A 157 -4.62 7.82 8.60
N ARG A 158 -4.56 7.66 9.92
CA ARG A 158 -5.55 8.21 10.86
C ARG A 158 -5.63 9.72 10.73
N ASP A 159 -4.49 10.40 10.79
CA ASP A 159 -4.45 11.87 10.74
C ASP A 159 -4.96 12.38 9.37
N HIS A 160 -4.70 11.66 8.29
CA HIS A 160 -5.26 11.96 6.98
C HIS A 160 -6.80 11.82 6.93
N ILE A 161 -7.35 10.72 7.47
CA ILE A 161 -8.80 10.48 7.52
C ILE A 161 -9.50 11.52 8.42
N ASP A 162 -8.91 11.84 9.58
CA ASP A 162 -9.47 12.81 10.51
C ASP A 162 -9.41 14.24 9.95
N GLY A 163 -8.37 14.57 9.19
CA GLY A 163 -8.24 15.84 8.47
C GLY A 163 -9.31 16.07 7.40
N GLN A 164 -9.78 15.00 6.74
CA GLN A 164 -10.88 15.09 5.77
C GLN A 164 -12.19 15.55 6.40
N ARG A 165 -12.45 15.21 7.67
CA ARG A 165 -13.65 15.69 8.41
C ARG A 165 -13.65 17.21 8.60
N ALA A 166 -12.49 17.79 8.88
CA ALA A 166 -12.39 19.22 9.12
C ALA A 166 -12.67 20.05 7.84
N SER A 167 -12.29 19.52 6.67
CA SER A 167 -12.52 20.19 5.37
C SER A 167 -13.97 20.06 4.88
N THR A 168 -14.68 18.97 5.22
CA THR A 168 -16.09 18.75 4.81
C THR A 168 -17.10 19.56 5.62
N SER A 169 -16.76 19.96 6.85
CA SER A 169 -17.65 20.78 7.69
C SER A 169 -17.83 22.22 7.19
N SER A 170 -17.10 22.65 6.17
CA SER A 170 -17.15 24.01 5.59
C SER A 170 -17.97 24.12 4.29
N SER A 171 -18.48 23.03 3.73
CA SER A 171 -19.28 23.04 2.49
C SER A 171 -20.78 23.03 2.77
N SER A 172 -21.59 23.83 2.04
CA SER A 172 -23.00 24.16 2.38
C SER A 172 -24.07 23.27 1.73
N ALA A 173 -23.72 22.13 1.12
CA ALA A 173 -24.68 21.23 0.47
C ALA A 173 -25.00 20.02 1.36
N CYS A 174 -26.24 19.91 1.86
CA CYS A 174 -26.63 18.90 2.87
C CYS A 174 -26.48 17.44 2.42
N ASP A 175 -26.80 17.12 1.18
CA ASP A 175 -26.77 15.73 0.69
C ASP A 175 -25.34 15.22 0.43
N GLU A 176 -24.46 16.08 -0.10
CA GLU A 176 -23.05 15.74 -0.29
C GLU A 176 -22.29 15.60 1.04
N GLN A 177 -22.70 16.38 2.07
CA GLN A 177 -22.14 16.26 3.42
C GLN A 177 -22.48 14.93 4.07
N GLN A 178 -23.69 14.42 3.90
CA GLN A 178 -24.12 13.16 4.51
C GLN A 178 -23.38 11.97 3.90
N LEU A 179 -23.27 11.89 2.57
CA LEU A 179 -22.48 10.87 1.87
C LEU A 179 -20.99 10.92 2.28
N SER A 180 -20.46 12.12 2.48
CA SER A 180 -19.08 12.33 2.92
C SER A 180 -18.86 11.83 4.36
N HIS A 181 -19.78 12.06 5.27
CA HIS A 181 -19.72 11.58 6.66
C HIS A 181 -19.77 10.05 6.75
N GLU A 182 -20.64 9.41 5.99
CA GLU A 182 -20.75 7.95 5.92
C GLU A 182 -19.44 7.30 5.41
N HIS A 183 -18.84 7.88 4.38
CA HIS A 183 -17.56 7.42 3.85
C HIS A 183 -16.42 7.56 4.87
N ILE A 184 -16.37 8.69 5.60
CA ILE A 184 -15.36 8.91 6.64
C ILE A 184 -15.57 7.91 7.79
N LEU A 185 -16.81 7.67 8.20
CA LEU A 185 -17.13 6.68 9.21
C LEU A 185 -16.70 5.28 8.77
N GLN A 186 -16.98 4.89 7.53
CA GLN A 186 -16.57 3.62 6.97
C GLN A 186 -15.04 3.48 6.98
N LYS A 187 -14.30 4.51 6.56
CA LYS A 187 -12.83 4.51 6.61
C LYS A 187 -12.30 4.34 8.03
N ARG A 188 -12.92 5.00 9.02
CA ARG A 188 -12.56 4.84 10.43
C ARG A 188 -12.81 3.44 10.95
N VAL A 189 -13.94 2.82 10.59
CA VAL A 189 -14.23 1.43 10.95
C VAL A 189 -13.17 0.49 10.36
N TRP A 190 -12.80 0.67 9.10
CA TRP A 190 -11.71 -0.09 8.48
C TRP A 190 -10.38 0.15 9.19
N LEU A 191 -10.06 1.40 9.51
CA LEU A 191 -8.84 1.75 10.22
C LEU A 191 -8.77 1.07 11.59
N LEU A 192 -9.88 1.04 12.34
CA LEU A 192 -9.98 0.34 13.61
C LEU A 192 -9.68 -1.16 13.46
N HIS A 193 -10.25 -1.82 12.45
CA HIS A 193 -9.99 -3.23 12.19
C HIS A 193 -8.51 -3.49 11.90
N TRP A 194 -7.89 -2.69 11.03
CA TRP A 194 -6.47 -2.82 10.70
C TRP A 194 -5.57 -2.48 11.88
N SER A 195 -5.95 -1.51 12.71
CA SER A 195 -5.20 -1.14 13.92
C SER A 195 -5.06 -2.28 14.92
N LEU A 196 -6.06 -3.17 15.01
CA LEU A 196 -6.00 -4.33 15.90
C LEU A 196 -4.84 -5.27 15.54
N PHE A 197 -4.58 -5.51 14.24
CA PHE A 197 -3.42 -6.32 13.84
C PHE A 197 -2.12 -5.71 14.32
N VAL A 198 -1.97 -4.39 14.20
CA VAL A 198 -0.77 -3.67 14.66
C VAL A 198 -0.67 -3.69 16.18
N PHE A 199 -1.74 -3.32 16.90
CA PHE A 199 -1.72 -3.19 18.34
C PHE A 199 -1.55 -4.54 19.08
N PHE A 200 -2.05 -5.64 18.54
CA PHE A 200 -1.86 -6.96 19.15
C PHE A 200 -0.44 -7.51 18.97
N ASN A 201 0.28 -7.05 17.94
CA ASN A 201 1.61 -7.57 17.63
C ASN A 201 2.74 -6.59 18.02
N HIS A 202 2.44 -5.31 18.22
CA HIS A 202 3.43 -4.30 18.60
C HIS A 202 3.70 -4.33 20.12
N PRO A 203 4.97 -4.24 20.60
CA PRO A 203 5.31 -4.28 22.03
C PRO A 203 4.56 -3.26 22.90
N SER A 204 4.41 -2.02 22.42
CA SER A 204 3.64 -0.96 23.11
C SER A 204 2.19 -0.84 22.66
N GLY A 205 1.70 -1.81 21.91
CA GLY A 205 0.41 -1.73 21.23
C GLY A 205 -0.78 -1.53 22.17
N ARG A 206 -0.76 -2.10 23.38
CA ARG A 206 -1.86 -1.93 24.38
C ARG A 206 -2.04 -0.46 24.77
N VAL A 207 -0.95 0.27 25.02
CA VAL A 207 -1.00 1.70 25.37
C VAL A 207 -1.53 2.49 24.17
N LYS A 208 -1.02 2.21 22.97
CA LYS A 208 -1.44 2.89 21.74
C LYS A 208 -2.90 2.60 21.37
N LEU A 209 -3.39 1.41 21.64
CA LEU A 209 -4.81 1.07 21.50
C LEU A 209 -5.68 1.96 22.39
N VAL A 210 -5.34 2.09 23.67
CA VAL A 210 -6.06 2.94 24.61
C VAL A 210 -6.02 4.40 24.17
N GLU A 211 -4.85 4.92 23.80
CA GLU A 211 -4.70 6.29 23.29
C GLU A 211 -5.60 6.54 22.05
N MET A 212 -5.66 5.60 21.12
CA MET A 212 -6.45 5.74 19.92
C MET A 212 -7.96 5.69 20.23
N PHE A 213 -8.43 4.70 20.99
CA PHE A 213 -9.84 4.51 21.29
C PHE A 213 -10.42 5.57 22.22
N LEU A 214 -9.61 6.17 23.08
CA LEU A 214 -10.00 7.27 23.95
C LEU A 214 -9.79 8.65 23.32
N SER A 215 -9.30 8.73 22.09
CA SER A 215 -9.19 10.00 21.40
C SER A 215 -10.60 10.56 21.05
N GLN A 216 -10.76 11.87 21.13
CA GLN A 216 -12.05 12.53 20.93
C GLN A 216 -12.67 12.23 19.55
N SER A 217 -11.85 11.98 18.55
CA SER A 217 -12.29 11.63 17.19
C SER A 217 -13.03 10.29 17.10
N TYR A 218 -12.83 9.39 18.08
CA TYR A 218 -13.43 8.05 18.12
C TYR A 218 -14.48 7.87 19.23
N LEU A 219 -14.63 8.84 20.13
CA LEU A 219 -15.65 8.85 21.19
C LEU A 219 -16.94 9.56 20.79
N ASN A 220 -16.93 10.35 19.73
CA ASN A 220 -18.05 11.09 19.16
C ASN A 220 -18.34 10.58 17.75
#